data_73f8938dfdf2907a5662e2d4a80b4524
#
_entry.id   73f8938dfdf2907a5662e2d4a80b4524
#
_cell.length_a   1.000
_cell.length_b   1.000
_cell.length_c   1.000
_cell.angle_alpha   90.00
_cell.angle_beta   90.00
_cell.angle_gamma   90.00
#
_symmetry.space_group_name_H-M   'P 1'
#
loop_
_entity.id
_entity.type
_entity.pdbx_description
1 polymer ?
#
loop_
_entity_poly.entity_id
_entity_poly.type
_entity_poly.pdbx_seq_one_letter_code
_entity_poly.pdbx_strand_id
1 'polypeptide(L)'
;NRVTDINPDKPGLMQKILMPILLKLPKSLAPGSLKMLFDFTDPTTPAGAAFNNPKMSMQTGEMEANTAKWRKAEIPAANGHGTARSIAKLYGALAIGGSRDGVHVLSQETIEMARQTESDGKDLVLGQLHTRFGLGFMLGTEDVSMGPNKDAMGHGGAGGSLGFADPDNKISLGFTMN
;
A
#
# COMPACT_ATOMS: atom_id res chain seq x y z
N ASN A 1 -17.01 18.35 3.69
CA ASN A 1 -15.75 17.71 3.33
C ASN A 1 -15.35 16.75 4.47
N ARG A 2 -15.28 15.44 4.19
CA ARG A 2 -15.10 14.42 5.22
C ARG A 2 -13.73 13.71 5.11
N VAL A 3 -12.80 14.31 4.40
CA VAL A 3 -11.44 13.80 4.27
C VAL A 3 -10.60 14.45 5.35
N THR A 4 -10.06 13.65 6.26
CA THR A 4 -9.11 14.10 7.28
C THR A 4 -7.72 14.22 6.69
N ASP A 5 -6.93 15.12 7.26
CA ASP A 5 -5.52 15.28 6.90
C ASP A 5 -4.70 14.10 7.44
N ILE A 6 -3.70 13.71 6.67
CA ILE A 6 -2.68 12.77 7.13
C ILE A 6 -1.72 13.57 8.01
N ASN A 7 -1.66 13.22 9.28
CA ASN A 7 -0.73 13.82 10.24
C ASN A 7 0.33 12.78 10.59
N PRO A 8 1.54 12.89 10.03
CA PRO A 8 2.63 12.00 10.43
C PRO A 8 2.97 12.26 11.89
N ASP A 9 3.22 11.20 12.63
CA ASP A 9 3.71 11.30 14.00
C ASP A 9 4.95 12.17 14.06
N LYS A 10 4.97 13.09 15.03
CA LYS A 10 6.18 13.91 15.27
C LYS A 10 7.31 12.98 15.70
N PRO A 11 8.47 13.02 15.04
CA PRO A 11 9.58 12.16 15.40
C PRO A 11 9.98 12.42 16.87
N GLY A 12 10.04 11.35 17.65
CA GLY A 12 10.50 11.41 19.04
C GLY A 12 11.95 11.91 19.14
N LEU A 13 12.34 12.39 20.33
CA LEU A 13 13.69 12.91 20.56
C LEU A 13 14.78 11.91 20.15
N MET A 14 14.59 10.63 20.45
CA MET A 14 15.47 9.53 20.06
C MET A 14 15.64 9.44 18.53
N GLN A 15 14.54 9.53 17.77
CA GLN A 15 14.57 9.52 16.31
C GLN A 15 15.30 10.76 15.76
N LYS A 16 15.09 11.94 16.34
CA LYS A 16 15.76 13.17 15.90
C LYS A 16 17.26 13.11 16.07
N ILE A 17 17.76 12.41 17.08
CA ILE A 17 19.19 12.29 17.38
C ILE A 17 19.79 11.09 16.62
N LEU A 18 19.13 9.94 16.65
CA LEU A 18 19.68 8.70 16.14
C LEU A 18 19.63 8.60 14.62
N MET A 19 18.55 9.08 13.98
CA MET A 19 18.41 8.99 12.53
C MET A 19 19.52 9.69 11.74
N PRO A 20 19.93 10.94 12.06
CA PRO A 20 21.05 11.57 11.35
C PRO A 20 22.38 10.83 11.51
N ILE A 21 22.59 10.12 12.63
CA ILE A 21 23.77 9.29 12.87
C ILE A 21 23.69 8.01 12.05
N LEU A 22 22.56 7.34 12.09
CA LEU A 22 22.31 6.10 11.32
C LEU A 22 22.42 6.33 9.81
N LEU A 23 21.96 7.47 9.31
CA LEU A 23 22.05 7.84 7.91
C LEU A 23 23.49 8.10 7.42
N LYS A 24 24.46 8.25 8.34
CA LYS A 24 25.89 8.36 8.02
C LYS A 24 26.60 7.01 7.95
N LEU A 25 25.94 5.91 8.35
CA LEU A 25 26.52 4.58 8.25
C LEU A 25 26.67 4.17 6.78
N PRO A 26 27.75 3.44 6.45
CA PRO A 26 27.84 2.79 5.14
C PRO A 26 26.63 1.88 4.91
N LYS A 27 26.01 1.95 3.72
CA LYS A 27 24.82 1.15 3.36
C LYS A 27 25.02 -0.35 3.60
N SER A 28 26.27 -0.85 3.44
CA SER A 28 26.64 -2.25 3.70
C SER A 28 26.45 -2.69 5.15
N LEU A 29 26.62 -1.77 6.11
CA LEU A 29 26.49 -2.04 7.55
C LEU A 29 25.12 -1.68 8.12
N ALA A 30 24.23 -1.11 7.29
CA ALA A 30 22.92 -0.70 7.72
C ALA A 30 21.97 -1.91 7.93
N PRO A 31 21.14 -1.93 8.99
CA PRO A 31 20.04 -2.87 9.13
C PRO A 31 19.08 -2.83 7.93
N GLY A 32 18.33 -3.91 7.67
CA GLY A 32 17.45 -4.03 6.52
C GLY A 32 16.44 -2.87 6.37
N SER A 33 15.82 -2.45 7.46
CA SER A 33 14.90 -1.31 7.48
C SER A 33 15.57 0.02 7.11
N LEU A 34 16.83 0.21 7.51
CA LEU A 34 17.60 1.40 7.17
C LEU A 34 18.08 1.37 5.72
N LYS A 35 18.41 0.18 5.17
CA LYS A 35 18.71 0.01 3.75
C LYS A 35 17.54 0.43 2.88
N MET A 36 16.32 0.02 3.26
CA MET A 36 15.10 0.44 2.58
C MET A 36 14.95 1.97 2.57
N LEU A 37 15.22 2.64 3.69
CA LEU A 37 15.19 4.11 3.76
C LEU A 37 16.23 4.76 2.84
N PHE A 38 17.44 4.23 2.76
CA PHE A 38 18.46 4.68 1.80
C PHE A 38 17.98 4.51 0.35
N ASP A 39 17.34 3.38 0.03
CA ASP A 39 16.82 3.14 -1.31
C ASP A 39 15.70 4.12 -1.67
N PHE A 40 14.82 4.47 -0.75
CA PHE A 40 13.78 5.49 -0.97
C PHE A 40 14.34 6.91 -1.19
N THR A 41 15.47 7.23 -0.57
CA THR A 41 16.07 8.57 -0.70
C THR A 41 17.01 8.71 -1.89
N ASP A 42 17.47 7.61 -2.47
CA ASP A 42 18.39 7.58 -3.62
C ASP A 42 17.60 7.46 -4.94
N PRO A 43 17.51 8.53 -5.76
CA PRO A 43 16.73 8.52 -6.99
C PRO A 43 17.27 7.57 -8.07
N THR A 44 18.46 6.99 -7.88
CA THR A 44 19.04 6.02 -8.81
C THR A 44 18.57 4.59 -8.56
N THR A 45 17.94 4.34 -7.42
CA THR A 45 17.35 3.03 -7.09
C THR A 45 15.93 2.92 -7.64
N PRO A 46 15.41 1.70 -7.88
CA PRO A 46 14.01 1.50 -8.25
C PRO A 46 13.03 2.11 -7.25
N ALA A 47 13.28 1.95 -5.94
CA ALA A 47 12.45 2.51 -4.89
C ALA A 47 12.47 4.04 -4.91
N GLY A 48 13.64 4.65 -4.98
CA GLY A 48 13.77 6.10 -5.06
C GLY A 48 13.14 6.68 -6.33
N ALA A 49 13.32 6.05 -7.48
CA ALA A 49 12.68 6.47 -8.72
C ALA A 49 11.14 6.38 -8.63
N ALA A 50 10.60 5.31 -8.03
CA ALA A 50 9.16 5.10 -7.90
C ALA A 50 8.50 6.12 -6.94
N PHE A 51 9.14 6.42 -5.80
CA PHE A 51 8.54 7.27 -4.76
C PHE A 51 8.91 8.75 -4.83
N ASN A 52 9.88 9.15 -5.66
CA ASN A 52 10.27 10.55 -5.82
C ASN A 52 9.81 11.19 -7.14
N ASN A 53 8.80 10.64 -7.81
CA ASN A 53 8.25 11.22 -9.03
C ASN A 53 6.70 11.33 -8.99
N PRO A 54 6.11 12.50 -8.71
CA PRO A 54 6.80 13.75 -8.38
C PRO A 54 7.49 13.68 -7.02
N LYS A 55 8.55 14.48 -6.85
CA LYS A 55 9.30 14.54 -5.60
C LYS A 55 8.38 14.94 -4.45
N MET A 56 8.12 14.02 -3.54
CA MET A 56 7.31 14.31 -2.36
C MET A 56 8.07 15.28 -1.46
N SER A 57 7.65 16.53 -1.46
CA SER A 57 8.28 17.55 -0.61
C SER A 57 7.84 17.35 0.84
N MET A 58 8.65 16.69 1.63
CA MET A 58 8.52 16.73 3.09
C MET A 58 9.09 18.01 3.71
N GLN A 59 9.59 18.94 2.88
CA GLN A 59 10.32 20.13 3.33
C GLN A 59 9.44 21.25 3.83
N THR A 60 8.16 21.27 3.48
CA THR A 60 7.23 22.36 3.85
C THR A 60 6.43 22.08 5.13
N GLY A 61 6.57 20.91 5.75
CA GLY A 61 5.76 20.52 6.90
C GLY A 61 4.30 20.15 6.56
N GLU A 62 3.86 20.41 5.33
CA GLU A 62 2.58 19.96 4.81
C GLU A 62 2.80 18.77 3.89
N MET A 63 2.11 17.66 4.17
CA MET A 63 2.09 16.54 3.23
C MET A 63 1.30 16.95 1.99
N GLU A 64 1.88 16.78 0.82
CA GLU A 64 1.23 17.08 -0.46
C GLU A 64 -0.11 16.34 -0.62
N ALA A 65 -0.22 15.16 -0.02
CA ALA A 65 -1.45 14.37 0.06
C ALA A 65 -2.62 15.08 0.74
N ASN A 66 -2.35 16.12 1.56
CA ASN A 66 -3.38 16.92 2.23
C ASN A 66 -3.89 18.09 1.36
N THR A 67 -3.23 18.38 0.25
CA THR A 67 -3.64 19.47 -0.62
C THR A 67 -4.87 19.13 -1.45
N ALA A 68 -5.68 20.15 -1.76
CA ALA A 68 -6.82 19.98 -2.65
C ALA A 68 -6.40 19.55 -4.07
N LYS A 69 -5.20 19.95 -4.52
CA LYS A 69 -4.63 19.56 -5.81
C LYS A 69 -4.39 18.06 -5.86
N TRP A 70 -3.72 17.50 -4.85
CA TRP A 70 -3.49 16.05 -4.74
C TRP A 70 -4.80 15.26 -4.69
N ARG A 71 -5.74 15.70 -3.87
CA ARG A 71 -7.02 15.00 -3.68
C ARG A 71 -7.92 14.99 -4.91
N LYS A 72 -7.72 15.95 -5.84
CA LYS A 72 -8.45 16.05 -7.12
C LYS A 72 -7.71 15.39 -8.28
N ALA A 73 -6.44 15.07 -8.12
CA ALA A 73 -5.66 14.42 -9.17
C ALA A 73 -6.10 12.96 -9.35
N GLU A 74 -5.93 12.43 -10.54
CA GLU A 74 -6.14 11.01 -10.83
C GLU A 74 -4.81 10.28 -10.69
N ILE A 75 -4.52 9.77 -9.48
CA ILE A 75 -3.30 9.03 -9.16
C ILE A 75 -3.73 7.64 -8.65
N PRO A 76 -3.98 6.65 -9.55
CA PRO A 76 -4.53 5.35 -9.16
C PRO A 76 -3.71 4.62 -8.09
N ALA A 77 -2.40 4.84 -8.06
CA ALA A 77 -1.50 4.19 -7.11
C ALA A 77 -1.56 4.75 -5.68
N ALA A 78 -2.12 5.94 -5.45
CA ALA A 78 -1.88 6.61 -4.17
C ALA A 78 -3.05 7.40 -3.58
N ASN A 79 -3.93 8.00 -4.37
CA ASN A 79 -4.87 9.00 -3.83
C ASN A 79 -6.32 8.55 -3.74
N GLY A 80 -6.58 7.27 -3.66
CA GLY A 80 -7.92 6.76 -3.35
C GLY A 80 -8.35 7.20 -1.95
N HIS A 81 -9.58 7.70 -1.83
CA HIS A 81 -10.17 8.12 -0.56
C HIS A 81 -11.41 7.29 -0.26
N GLY A 82 -11.46 6.72 0.91
CA GLY A 82 -12.58 5.89 1.33
C GLY A 82 -12.62 5.70 2.83
N THR A 83 -13.70 5.13 3.32
CA THR A 83 -13.82 4.66 4.69
C THR A 83 -13.57 3.16 4.75
N ALA A 84 -13.18 2.62 5.91
CA ALA A 84 -13.06 1.19 6.13
C ALA A 84 -14.34 0.44 5.67
N ARG A 85 -15.51 1.01 5.94
CA ARG A 85 -16.80 0.45 5.52
C ARG A 85 -16.97 0.40 4.00
N SER A 86 -16.57 1.45 3.27
CA SER A 86 -16.67 1.47 1.81
C SER A 86 -15.69 0.49 1.16
N ILE A 87 -14.48 0.39 1.70
CA ILE A 87 -13.48 -0.59 1.28
C ILE A 87 -13.99 -2.02 1.51
N ALA A 88 -14.50 -2.31 2.73
CA ALA A 88 -15.08 -3.61 3.03
C ALA A 88 -16.29 -3.95 2.14
N LYS A 89 -17.12 -2.97 1.78
CA LYS A 89 -18.24 -3.20 0.84
C LYS A 89 -17.76 -3.55 -0.57
N LEU A 90 -16.75 -2.83 -1.08
CA LEU A 90 -16.17 -3.09 -2.40
C LEU A 90 -15.57 -4.49 -2.46
N TYR A 91 -14.66 -4.81 -1.53
CA TYR A 91 -14.07 -6.14 -1.44
C TYR A 91 -15.10 -7.23 -1.12
N GLY A 92 -16.17 -6.88 -0.39
CA GLY A 92 -17.30 -7.78 -0.12
C GLY A 92 -18.06 -8.17 -1.39
N ALA A 93 -18.23 -7.26 -2.35
CA ALA A 93 -18.78 -7.60 -3.65
C ALA A 93 -17.85 -8.57 -4.39
N LEU A 94 -16.54 -8.35 -4.36
CA LEU A 94 -15.56 -9.25 -4.98
C LEU A 94 -15.55 -10.64 -4.33
N ALA A 95 -15.70 -10.70 -3.00
CA ALA A 95 -15.74 -11.96 -2.25
C ALA A 95 -16.96 -12.84 -2.54
N ILE A 96 -18.02 -12.30 -3.13
CA ILE A 96 -19.28 -13.03 -3.42
C ILE A 96 -19.62 -13.07 -4.92
N GLY A 97 -18.63 -12.98 -5.80
CA GLY A 97 -18.82 -13.11 -7.25
C GLY A 97 -19.01 -11.78 -7.98
N GLY A 98 -18.64 -10.66 -7.37
CA GLY A 98 -18.50 -9.36 -8.03
C GLY A 98 -19.75 -8.48 -8.05
N SER A 99 -20.84 -8.91 -7.43
CA SER A 99 -22.06 -8.09 -7.32
C SER A 99 -22.58 -8.07 -5.89
N ARG A 100 -23.04 -6.91 -5.43
CA ARG A 100 -23.62 -6.74 -4.08
C ARG A 100 -24.61 -5.58 -4.06
N ASP A 101 -25.73 -5.74 -3.37
CA ASP A 101 -26.75 -4.70 -3.17
C ASP A 101 -27.22 -4.06 -4.49
N GLY A 102 -27.33 -4.86 -5.58
CA GLY A 102 -27.72 -4.39 -6.91
C GLY A 102 -26.60 -3.68 -7.71
N VAL A 103 -25.38 -3.57 -7.14
CA VAL A 103 -24.22 -2.99 -7.82
C VAL A 103 -23.32 -4.10 -8.35
N HIS A 104 -23.04 -4.06 -9.64
CA HIS A 104 -22.08 -4.93 -10.30
C HIS A 104 -20.72 -4.22 -10.38
N VAL A 105 -19.67 -4.85 -9.85
CA VAL A 105 -18.30 -4.32 -9.83
C VAL A 105 -17.45 -5.00 -10.91
N LEU A 106 -17.36 -6.33 -10.86
CA LEU A 106 -16.62 -7.16 -11.80
C LEU A 106 -17.40 -8.46 -12.03
N SER A 107 -17.19 -9.11 -13.16
CA SER A 107 -17.70 -10.49 -13.36
C SER A 107 -16.90 -11.48 -12.50
N GLN A 108 -17.51 -12.60 -12.16
CA GLN A 108 -16.82 -13.68 -11.46
C GLN A 108 -15.60 -14.18 -12.26
N GLU A 109 -15.72 -14.29 -13.57
CA GLU A 109 -14.62 -14.66 -14.46
C GLU A 109 -13.45 -13.68 -14.35
N THR A 110 -13.72 -12.36 -14.33
CA THR A 110 -12.69 -11.33 -14.15
C THR A 110 -12.03 -11.44 -12.77
N ILE A 111 -12.80 -11.77 -11.73
CA ILE A 111 -12.26 -11.99 -10.39
C ILE A 111 -11.30 -13.19 -10.37
N GLU A 112 -11.69 -14.30 -11.01
CA GLU A 112 -10.84 -15.49 -11.08
C GLU A 112 -9.57 -15.23 -11.89
N MET A 113 -9.65 -14.46 -12.98
CA MET A 113 -8.47 -14.01 -13.72
C MET A 113 -7.57 -13.13 -12.86
N ALA A 114 -8.14 -12.18 -12.12
CA ALA A 114 -7.39 -11.26 -11.28
C ALA A 114 -6.65 -11.93 -10.11
N ARG A 115 -7.08 -13.12 -9.70
CA ARG A 115 -6.44 -13.95 -8.65
C ARG A 115 -5.30 -14.84 -9.20
N GLN A 116 -5.15 -14.95 -10.51
CA GLN A 116 -4.04 -15.71 -11.07
C GLN A 116 -2.74 -14.97 -10.83
N THR A 117 -1.68 -15.72 -10.49
CA THR A 117 -0.36 -15.13 -10.22
C THR A 117 0.28 -14.68 -11.53
N GLU A 118 0.50 -13.39 -11.67
CA GLU A 118 1.17 -12.77 -12.80
C GLU A 118 2.65 -12.43 -12.48
N SER A 119 2.93 -12.12 -11.22
CA SER A 119 4.30 -11.94 -10.75
C SER A 119 4.47 -12.50 -9.34
N ASP A 120 5.64 -13.11 -9.11
CA ASP A 120 6.00 -13.73 -7.83
C ASP A 120 7.51 -13.59 -7.62
N GLY A 121 7.92 -12.89 -6.56
CA GLY A 121 9.32 -12.66 -6.28
C GLY A 121 9.61 -11.50 -5.35
N LYS A 122 10.90 -11.15 -5.25
CA LYS A 122 11.37 -10.04 -4.42
C LYS A 122 11.08 -8.70 -5.10
N ASP A 123 10.32 -7.86 -4.43
CA ASP A 123 9.97 -6.52 -4.90
C ASP A 123 11.12 -5.54 -4.67
N LEU A 124 11.69 -5.02 -5.75
CA LEU A 124 12.81 -4.08 -5.70
C LEU A 124 12.40 -2.69 -5.19
N VAL A 125 11.13 -2.36 -5.25
CA VAL A 125 10.57 -1.08 -4.77
C VAL A 125 10.24 -1.17 -3.29
N LEU A 126 9.70 -2.31 -2.84
CA LEU A 126 9.29 -2.54 -1.45
C LEU A 126 10.40 -3.18 -0.58
N GLY A 127 11.65 -2.92 -0.88
CA GLY A 127 12.77 -3.30 -0.02
C GLY A 127 13.05 -4.79 0.04
N GLN A 128 12.87 -5.50 -1.08
CA GLN A 128 13.09 -6.95 -1.22
C GLN A 128 12.05 -7.82 -0.51
N LEU A 129 10.91 -7.27 -0.11
CA LEU A 129 9.78 -8.09 0.36
C LEU A 129 9.38 -9.08 -0.73
N HIS A 130 9.07 -10.30 -0.35
CA HIS A 130 8.47 -11.26 -1.25
C HIS A 130 7.02 -10.87 -1.50
N THR A 131 6.72 -10.43 -2.70
CA THR A 131 5.37 -10.06 -3.13
C THR A 131 4.88 -10.97 -4.23
N ARG A 132 3.59 -11.20 -4.26
CA ARG A 132 2.89 -11.92 -5.31
C ARG A 132 1.71 -11.06 -5.78
N PHE A 133 1.61 -10.84 -7.08
CA PHE A 133 0.54 -10.05 -7.66
C PHE A 133 -0.22 -10.84 -8.73
N GLY A 134 -1.53 -10.65 -8.73
CA GLY A 134 -2.39 -10.92 -9.86
C GLY A 134 -2.68 -9.64 -10.65
N LEU A 135 -3.77 -9.57 -11.38
CA LEU A 135 -4.15 -8.39 -12.15
C LEU A 135 -4.71 -7.30 -11.22
N GLY A 136 -3.83 -6.39 -10.77
CA GLY A 136 -4.20 -5.25 -9.95
C GLY A 136 -4.38 -5.53 -8.45
N PHE A 137 -4.14 -6.75 -7.99
CA PHE A 137 -4.25 -7.15 -6.58
C PHE A 137 -2.97 -7.83 -6.10
N MET A 138 -2.60 -7.55 -4.87
CA MET A 138 -1.64 -8.38 -4.15
C MET A 138 -2.34 -9.67 -3.71
N LEU A 139 -1.60 -10.77 -3.77
CA LEU A 139 -1.98 -12.08 -3.26
C LEU A 139 -1.12 -12.42 -2.03
N GLY A 140 -1.60 -13.33 -1.19
CA GLY A 140 -0.89 -13.70 0.04
C GLY A 140 0.47 -14.33 -0.22
N THR A 141 1.47 -13.93 0.58
CA THR A 141 2.80 -14.55 0.71
C THR A 141 3.14 -14.74 2.19
N GLU A 142 4.30 -15.31 2.50
CA GLU A 142 4.78 -15.38 3.89
C GLU A 142 5.07 -13.99 4.47
N ASP A 143 5.59 -13.07 3.64
CA ASP A 143 5.92 -11.70 4.07
C ASP A 143 4.70 -10.77 4.10
N VAL A 144 3.71 -11.03 3.23
CA VAL A 144 2.52 -10.19 3.08
C VAL A 144 1.27 -11.07 3.14
N SER A 145 0.62 -11.11 4.29
CA SER A 145 -0.58 -11.92 4.48
C SER A 145 -1.86 -11.13 4.19
N MET A 146 -2.76 -11.73 3.41
CA MET A 146 -4.13 -11.28 3.18
C MET A 146 -5.14 -12.18 3.92
N GLY A 147 -4.76 -12.69 5.09
CA GLY A 147 -5.53 -13.68 5.84
C GLY A 147 -4.98 -15.10 5.68
N PRO A 148 -5.68 -16.13 6.19
CA PRO A 148 -5.20 -17.51 6.17
C PRO A 148 -5.22 -18.16 4.78
N ASN A 149 -6.05 -17.65 3.86
CA ASN A 149 -6.11 -18.12 2.48
C ASN A 149 -5.07 -17.38 1.64
N LYS A 150 -4.08 -18.11 1.12
CA LYS A 150 -3.02 -17.55 0.26
C LYS A 150 -3.54 -16.98 -1.06
N ASP A 151 -4.74 -17.40 -1.50
CA ASP A 151 -5.36 -16.96 -2.75
C ASP A 151 -6.40 -15.85 -2.51
N ALA A 152 -6.48 -15.32 -1.29
CA ALA A 152 -7.15 -14.06 -1.01
C ALA A 152 -6.43 -12.91 -1.74
N MET A 153 -7.19 -11.95 -2.23
CA MET A 153 -6.69 -10.83 -3.03
C MET A 153 -7.00 -9.50 -2.36
N GLY A 154 -6.05 -8.58 -2.40
CA GLY A 154 -6.23 -7.29 -1.74
C GLY A 154 -5.07 -6.34 -1.98
N HIS A 155 -4.91 -5.36 -1.12
CA HIS A 155 -3.73 -4.50 -1.10
C HIS A 155 -3.57 -3.83 0.26
N GLY A 156 -2.34 -3.76 0.74
CA GLY A 156 -1.95 -2.97 1.89
C GLY A 156 -1.55 -1.55 1.51
N GLY A 157 -1.63 -0.62 2.45
CA GLY A 157 -1.16 0.76 2.28
C GLY A 157 0.04 1.08 3.18
N ALA A 158 0.84 2.06 2.78
CA ALA A 158 2.07 2.46 3.50
C ALA A 158 1.82 2.88 4.96
N GLY A 159 0.63 3.37 5.30
CA GLY A 159 0.24 3.72 6.67
C GLY A 159 -0.39 2.57 7.46
N GLY A 160 -0.50 1.36 6.89
CA GLY A 160 -1.13 0.20 7.52
C GLY A 160 -2.61 0.00 7.14
N SER A 161 -3.16 0.80 6.24
CA SER A 161 -4.49 0.53 5.68
C SER A 161 -4.48 -0.79 4.92
N LEU A 162 -5.59 -1.54 4.96
CA LEU A 162 -5.71 -2.84 4.32
C LEU A 162 -7.13 -3.02 3.77
N GLY A 163 -7.21 -3.52 2.55
CA GLY A 163 -8.44 -4.04 1.98
C GLY A 163 -8.20 -5.38 1.33
N PHE A 164 -9.04 -6.38 1.59
CA PHE A 164 -8.95 -7.66 0.88
C PHE A 164 -10.29 -8.36 0.75
N ALA A 165 -10.36 -9.25 -0.22
CA ALA A 165 -11.42 -10.24 -0.42
C ALA A 165 -10.84 -11.65 -0.40
N ASP A 166 -11.55 -12.55 0.22
CA ASP A 166 -11.35 -13.99 0.15
C ASP A 166 -12.62 -14.62 -0.48
N PRO A 167 -12.64 -14.83 -1.78
CA PRO A 167 -13.82 -15.40 -2.47
C PRO A 167 -14.13 -16.83 -2.05
N ASP A 168 -13.13 -17.61 -1.67
CA ASP A 168 -13.33 -19.02 -1.30
C ASP A 168 -14.07 -19.14 0.03
N ASN A 169 -13.82 -18.21 0.95
CA ASN A 169 -14.48 -18.15 2.25
C ASN A 169 -15.59 -17.09 2.32
N LYS A 170 -15.81 -16.31 1.24
CA LYS A 170 -16.82 -15.22 1.15
C LYS A 170 -16.62 -14.17 2.24
N ILE A 171 -15.37 -13.84 2.54
CA ILE A 171 -14.97 -12.86 3.56
C ILE A 171 -14.32 -11.65 2.90
N SER A 172 -14.54 -10.49 3.48
CA SER A 172 -13.84 -9.26 3.12
C SER A 172 -13.45 -8.44 4.35
N LEU A 173 -12.36 -7.71 4.23
CA LEU A 173 -11.93 -6.75 5.25
C LEU A 173 -11.68 -5.38 4.60
N GLY A 174 -12.00 -4.34 5.34
CA GLY A 174 -11.54 -2.98 5.09
C GLY A 174 -11.08 -2.37 6.40
N PHE A 175 -9.83 -1.96 6.43
CA PHE A 175 -9.21 -1.29 7.59
C PHE A 175 -8.53 -0.02 7.11
N THR A 176 -8.75 1.08 7.80
CA THR A 176 -8.10 2.37 7.54
C THR A 176 -7.52 2.91 8.83
N MET A 177 -6.31 3.46 8.74
CA MET A 177 -5.65 4.16 9.83
C MET A 177 -6.17 5.59 9.95
N ASN A 178 -6.10 6.14 11.15
CA ASN A 178 -6.25 7.58 11.42
C ASN A 178 -4.91 8.28 11.28
#